data_0c411014de49e39c5a883b50f6722f55
#
_entry.id   0c411014de49e39c5a883b50f6722f55
#
_cell.length_a   1.000
_cell.length_b   1.000
_cell.length_c   1.000
_cell.angle_alpha   90.00
_cell.angle_beta   90.00
_cell.angle_gamma   90.00
#
_symmetry.space_group_name_H-M   'P 1'
#
loop_
_entity.id
_entity.type
_entity.pdbx_description
1 polymer ?
#
loop_
_entity_poly.entity_id
_entity_poly.type
_entity_poly.pdbx_seq_one_letter_code
_entity_poly.pdbx_strand_id
1 'polypeptide(L)'
;MPKLSWGRQLFFAVISHPQLKEVIMSHETYSPRPSGRLSDQLRDIQIEPHVSPYAEGSCLIKMGNTHVLCTASIDDKVPGFLRNTQKGWVTAEYGMLPRATHSRMDREAARGKQSGRTQEIQRLIGRSLRAIIDLKALGERQIKIDCDVIQADGGTRTASITGAWVALSLACETLLLNGDIKTMPLSDQVAAISCGIVNGQPVLDLDYSEDSTAGTDANFVLTSSNGIVEIQGTAEETPFSEEEFIAMLRLARSGCEALFAHQVKAIHVPRTR
;
A
#
# COMPACT_ATOMS: atom_id res chain seq x y z
N MET A 1 -43.20 -49.96 -36.46
CA MET A 1 -42.66 -48.72 -35.91
C MET A 1 -41.23 -49.01 -35.44
N PRO A 2 -40.19 -48.54 -36.14
CA PRO A 2 -38.81 -48.86 -35.79
C PRO A 2 -38.19 -47.75 -34.92
N LYS A 3 -37.46 -48.21 -33.90
CA LYS A 3 -36.58 -47.41 -33.08
C LYS A 3 -35.29 -47.06 -33.84
N LEU A 4 -34.97 -45.79 -33.94
CA LEU A 4 -33.69 -45.29 -34.46
C LEU A 4 -32.78 -44.97 -33.29
N SER A 5 -31.71 -45.74 -33.14
CA SER A 5 -30.57 -45.48 -32.29
C SER A 5 -29.56 -44.61 -33.03
N TRP A 6 -29.21 -43.41 -32.51
CA TRP A 6 -28.08 -42.62 -32.99
C TRP A 6 -26.87 -42.85 -32.10
N GLY A 7 -25.89 -43.53 -32.66
CA GLY A 7 -24.59 -43.76 -32.03
C GLY A 7 -23.75 -42.50 -32.04
N ARG A 8 -23.07 -42.32 -30.92
CA ARG A 8 -22.01 -41.32 -30.75
C ARG A 8 -20.77 -41.75 -31.57
N GLN A 9 -20.38 -40.94 -32.52
CA GLN A 9 -19.01 -40.95 -33.05
C GLN A 9 -18.43 -39.57 -32.85
N LEU A 10 -17.56 -39.44 -31.82
CA LEU A 10 -16.67 -38.31 -31.63
C LEU A 10 -15.52 -38.44 -32.63
N PHE A 11 -15.50 -37.55 -33.65
CA PHE A 11 -14.33 -37.34 -34.50
C PHE A 11 -13.29 -36.54 -33.71
N PHE A 12 -12.21 -37.18 -33.28
CA PHE A 12 -10.96 -36.50 -32.90
C PHE A 12 -10.26 -36.04 -34.18
N ALA A 13 -10.43 -34.78 -34.55
CA ALA A 13 -9.55 -34.14 -35.52
C ALA A 13 -8.31 -33.62 -34.74
N VAL A 14 -7.22 -34.38 -34.79
CA VAL A 14 -5.90 -33.94 -34.36
C VAL A 14 -5.41 -32.95 -35.42
N ILE A 15 -5.56 -31.66 -35.13
CA ILE A 15 -4.89 -30.59 -35.90
C ILE A 15 -3.45 -30.52 -35.35
N SER A 16 -2.53 -31.19 -36.03
CA SER A 16 -1.08 -31.07 -35.83
C SER A 16 -0.60 -29.76 -36.45
N HIS A 17 -0.62 -28.67 -35.70
CA HIS A 17 0.08 -27.43 -36.05
C HIS A 17 1.44 -27.42 -35.37
N PRO A 18 2.57 -27.43 -36.14
CA PRO A 18 3.91 -27.44 -35.56
C PRO A 18 4.26 -26.16 -34.74
N GLN A 19 3.52 -25.07 -34.97
CA GLN A 19 3.78 -23.79 -34.27
C GLN A 19 3.18 -23.68 -32.88
N LEU A 20 2.39 -24.64 -32.40
CA LEU A 20 1.84 -24.64 -31.02
C LEU A 20 2.74 -25.33 -30.01
N LYS A 21 3.83 -25.95 -30.45
CA LYS A 21 4.83 -26.58 -29.55
C LYS A 21 5.91 -25.64 -29.05
N GLU A 22 6.14 -24.48 -29.68
CA GLU A 22 7.18 -23.52 -29.25
C GLU A 22 6.70 -22.49 -28.22
N VAL A 23 5.41 -22.38 -27.95
CA VAL A 23 4.86 -21.42 -26.98
C VAL A 23 4.81 -21.97 -25.54
N ILE A 24 5.12 -23.26 -25.33
CA ILE A 24 4.98 -23.90 -24.02
C ILE A 24 6.34 -24.16 -23.32
N MET A 25 7.47 -23.86 -23.91
CA MET A 25 8.77 -24.14 -23.30
C MET A 25 9.79 -23.01 -23.45
N SER A 26 9.44 -21.84 -22.92
CA SER A 26 10.45 -20.98 -22.32
C SER A 26 10.15 -20.92 -20.80
N HIS A 27 10.35 -22.03 -20.11
CA HIS A 27 10.72 -21.96 -18.70
C HIS A 27 12.13 -21.36 -18.66
N GLU A 28 12.21 -20.03 -18.81
CA GLU A 28 13.37 -19.30 -18.32
C GLU A 28 13.54 -19.74 -16.88
N THR A 29 14.71 -20.22 -16.54
CA THR A 29 15.08 -20.64 -15.20
C THR A 29 15.00 -19.40 -14.31
N TYR A 30 13.82 -19.20 -13.73
CA TYR A 30 13.52 -18.12 -12.81
C TYR A 30 14.46 -18.27 -11.61
N SER A 31 15.35 -17.31 -11.41
CA SER A 31 16.13 -17.27 -10.18
C SER A 31 15.17 -17.00 -9.02
N PRO A 32 14.98 -17.93 -8.08
CA PRO A 32 14.00 -17.73 -7.02
C PRO A 32 14.40 -16.48 -6.23
N ARG A 33 13.41 -15.67 -5.86
CA ARG A 33 13.62 -14.53 -4.96
C ARG A 33 14.35 -15.02 -3.70
N PRO A 34 15.23 -14.24 -3.07
CA PRO A 34 15.93 -14.65 -1.85
C PRO A 34 15.00 -15.12 -0.74
N SER A 35 13.80 -14.55 -0.68
CA SER A 35 12.73 -14.92 0.26
C SER A 35 11.98 -16.21 -0.10
N GLY A 36 12.21 -16.81 -1.27
CA GLY A 36 11.45 -17.95 -1.80
C GLY A 36 10.04 -17.61 -2.30
N ARG A 37 9.64 -16.32 -2.28
CA ARG A 37 8.33 -15.87 -2.78
C ARG A 37 8.26 -15.92 -4.31
N LEU A 38 7.04 -16.08 -4.85
CA LEU A 38 6.77 -15.88 -6.27
C LEU A 38 6.86 -14.38 -6.62
N SER A 39 7.02 -14.05 -7.91
CA SER A 39 7.14 -12.67 -8.37
C SER A 39 5.94 -11.79 -8.04
N ASP A 40 4.75 -12.37 -8.00
CA ASP A 40 3.46 -11.73 -7.71
C ASP A 40 3.00 -11.93 -6.26
N GLN A 41 3.83 -12.54 -5.41
CA GLN A 41 3.48 -12.87 -4.04
C GLN A 41 3.86 -11.76 -3.07
N LEU A 42 2.88 -11.30 -2.27
CA LEU A 42 3.09 -10.42 -1.13
C LEU A 42 3.80 -11.13 0.02
N ARG A 43 4.47 -10.37 0.89
CA ARG A 43 4.81 -10.80 2.25
C ARG A 43 3.52 -11.09 3.05
N ASP A 44 3.65 -11.73 4.20
CA ASP A 44 2.52 -11.87 5.14
C ASP A 44 2.04 -10.48 5.60
N ILE A 45 0.74 -10.24 5.51
CA ILE A 45 0.11 -8.95 5.84
C ILE A 45 -0.76 -9.11 7.07
N GLN A 46 -0.48 -8.30 8.09
CA GLN A 46 -1.29 -8.21 9.30
C GLN A 46 -1.56 -6.74 9.62
N ILE A 47 -2.80 -6.41 9.94
CA ILE A 47 -3.20 -5.07 10.40
C ILE A 47 -3.99 -5.24 11.68
N GLU A 48 -3.38 -4.84 12.81
CA GLU A 48 -3.99 -4.86 14.13
C GLU A 48 -4.54 -3.46 14.44
N PRO A 49 -5.87 -3.24 14.44
CA PRO A 49 -6.45 -1.93 14.75
C PRO A 49 -6.52 -1.68 16.26
N HIS A 50 -6.79 -0.43 16.64
CA HIS A 50 -7.04 0.01 18.03
C HIS A 50 -5.86 -0.23 19.00
N VAL A 51 -4.64 -0.21 18.49
CA VAL A 51 -3.42 -0.48 19.28
C VAL A 51 -3.01 0.66 20.20
N SER A 52 -3.54 1.87 19.99
CA SER A 52 -3.34 3.03 20.87
C SER A 52 -4.69 3.44 21.49
N PRO A 53 -4.82 3.41 22.84
CA PRO A 53 -6.07 3.79 23.52
C PRO A 53 -6.34 5.29 23.47
N TYR A 54 -5.32 6.12 23.24
CA TYR A 54 -5.41 7.58 23.29
C TYR A 54 -5.66 8.22 21.93
N ALA A 55 -5.38 7.51 20.83
CA ALA A 55 -5.65 8.00 19.49
C ALA A 55 -7.11 7.70 19.07
N GLU A 56 -7.73 8.60 18.33
CA GLU A 56 -9.08 8.39 17.80
C GLU A 56 -9.10 7.23 16.79
N GLY A 57 -8.01 7.05 16.03
CA GLY A 57 -7.79 5.89 15.20
C GLY A 57 -6.35 5.40 15.29
N SER A 58 -6.14 4.09 15.27
CA SER A 58 -4.77 3.53 15.27
C SER A 58 -4.73 2.12 14.72
N CYS A 59 -3.59 1.76 14.13
CA CYS A 59 -3.26 0.38 13.82
C CYS A 59 -1.75 0.12 13.84
N LEU A 60 -1.40 -1.13 14.04
CA LEU A 60 -0.07 -1.67 13.75
C LEU A 60 -0.14 -2.48 12.47
N ILE A 61 0.45 -1.99 11.40
CA ILE A 61 0.58 -2.73 10.14
C ILE A 61 1.91 -3.47 10.11
N LYS A 62 1.86 -4.73 9.70
CA LYS A 62 3.02 -5.59 9.45
C LYS A 62 2.95 -6.12 8.03
N MET A 63 4.00 -5.89 7.27
CA MET A 63 4.23 -6.43 5.92
C MET A 63 5.53 -7.23 5.98
N GLY A 64 5.42 -8.54 6.24
CA GLY A 64 6.57 -9.36 6.63
C GLY A 64 7.26 -8.76 7.85
N ASN A 65 8.56 -8.45 7.72
CA ASN A 65 9.37 -7.84 8.78
C ASN A 65 9.29 -6.31 8.81
N THR A 66 8.51 -5.66 7.96
CA THR A 66 8.28 -4.22 8.06
C THR A 66 7.08 -3.95 8.95
N HIS A 67 7.30 -3.26 10.09
CA HIS A 67 6.28 -2.96 11.08
C HIS A 67 6.16 -1.45 11.27
N VAL A 68 4.95 -0.90 11.13
CA VAL A 68 4.68 0.53 11.29
C VAL A 68 3.48 0.74 12.21
N LEU A 69 3.67 1.52 13.24
CA LEU A 69 2.57 2.05 14.07
C LEU A 69 2.00 3.29 13.37
N CYS A 70 0.70 3.28 13.09
CA CYS A 70 -0.01 4.40 12.52
C CYS A 70 -1.06 4.89 13.53
N THR A 71 -1.06 6.18 13.85
CA THR A 71 -2.07 6.81 14.71
C THR A 71 -2.70 8.01 14.01
N ALA A 72 -3.95 8.29 14.33
CA ALA A 72 -4.70 9.43 13.85
C ALA A 72 -5.25 10.21 15.04
N SER A 73 -4.86 11.48 15.14
CA SER A 73 -5.28 12.39 16.20
C SER A 73 -6.13 13.52 15.60
N ILE A 74 -7.30 13.78 16.19
CA ILE A 74 -8.21 14.84 15.78
C ILE A 74 -7.89 16.13 16.53
N ASP A 75 -7.80 17.23 15.79
CA ASP A 75 -7.63 18.59 16.34
C ASP A 75 -8.76 19.47 15.79
N ASP A 76 -9.53 20.11 16.68
CA ASP A 76 -10.63 21.01 16.31
C ASP A 76 -10.16 22.32 15.69
N LYS A 77 -8.87 22.48 15.45
CA LYS A 77 -8.27 23.65 14.83
C LYS A 77 -7.62 23.28 13.51
N VAL A 78 -8.05 23.97 12.46
CA VAL A 78 -7.36 23.90 11.16
C VAL A 78 -6.11 24.80 11.11
N PRO A 79 -5.13 24.49 10.25
CA PRO A 79 -4.03 25.39 9.95
C PRO A 79 -4.50 26.78 9.55
N GLY A 80 -3.70 27.81 9.85
CA GLY A 80 -4.08 29.21 9.64
C GLY A 80 -4.56 29.56 8.24
N PHE A 81 -4.02 28.91 7.20
CA PHE A 81 -4.40 29.11 5.80
C PHE A 81 -5.79 28.54 5.44
N LEU A 82 -6.40 27.72 6.30
CA LEU A 82 -7.74 27.14 6.10
C LEU A 82 -8.82 27.75 7.00
N ARG A 83 -8.48 28.69 7.86
CA ARG A 83 -9.46 29.31 8.75
C ARG A 83 -10.58 29.99 7.93
N ASN A 84 -11.84 29.78 8.33
CA ASN A 84 -13.04 30.32 7.68
C ASN A 84 -13.25 29.79 6.24
N THR A 85 -12.63 28.67 5.84
CA THR A 85 -12.85 28.05 4.53
C THR A 85 -13.89 26.94 4.55
N GLN A 86 -14.35 26.56 5.75
CA GLN A 86 -15.25 25.40 5.98
C GLN A 86 -14.64 24.06 5.48
N LYS A 87 -13.32 24.00 5.43
CA LYS A 87 -12.59 22.80 5.00
C LYS A 87 -11.69 22.31 6.13
N GLY A 88 -11.67 21.00 6.29
CA GLY A 88 -10.72 20.34 7.14
C GLY A 88 -9.37 20.11 6.47
N TRP A 89 -8.49 19.43 7.18
CA TRP A 89 -7.15 19.10 6.70
C TRP A 89 -6.69 17.74 7.21
N VAL A 90 -5.91 17.05 6.40
CA VAL A 90 -5.18 15.84 6.81
C VAL A 90 -3.70 16.08 6.54
N THR A 91 -2.89 15.88 7.56
CA THR A 91 -1.43 15.95 7.48
C THR A 91 -0.82 14.67 8.03
N ALA A 92 0.43 14.41 7.70
CA ALA A 92 1.12 13.23 8.21
C ALA A 92 2.54 13.58 8.64
N GLU A 93 2.97 12.91 9.70
CA GLU A 93 4.35 12.84 10.15
C GLU A 93 4.85 11.39 9.98
N TYR A 94 6.14 11.25 9.76
CA TYR A 94 6.78 9.95 9.55
C TYR A 94 8.12 9.95 10.26
N GLY A 95 8.43 8.86 10.91
CA GLY A 95 9.72 8.67 11.55
C GLY A 95 10.10 7.21 11.66
N MET A 96 11.39 6.96 11.89
CA MET A 96 11.90 5.62 12.15
C MET A 96 12.51 5.58 13.55
N LEU A 97 12.20 4.54 14.30
CA LEU A 97 12.86 4.30 15.59
C LEU A 97 14.37 4.04 15.37
N PRO A 98 15.24 4.45 16.29
CA PRO A 98 16.69 4.29 16.13
C PRO A 98 17.14 2.87 15.82
N ARG A 99 16.41 1.86 16.29
CA ARG A 99 16.69 0.44 16.06
C ARG A 99 15.67 -0.23 15.11
N ALA A 100 14.99 0.57 14.29
CA ALA A 100 14.16 0.03 13.23
C ALA A 100 14.98 -0.75 12.17
N THR A 101 16.27 -0.48 12.05
CA THR A 101 17.21 -1.13 11.13
C THR A 101 18.29 -1.91 11.88
N HIS A 102 19.09 -2.70 11.15
CA HIS A 102 20.19 -3.50 11.71
C HIS A 102 21.22 -2.68 12.49
N SER A 103 21.56 -1.49 12.00
CA SER A 103 22.41 -0.53 12.72
C SER A 103 21.56 0.56 13.38
N ARG A 104 22.03 1.06 14.54
CA ARG A 104 21.34 2.17 15.21
C ARG A 104 21.49 3.46 14.41
N MET A 105 20.36 4.09 14.09
CA MET A 105 20.30 5.43 13.54
C MET A 105 20.13 6.48 14.65
N ASP A 106 20.63 7.71 14.41
CA ASP A 106 20.37 8.80 15.33
C ASP A 106 18.93 9.29 15.21
N ARG A 107 18.34 9.72 16.33
CA ARG A 107 17.04 10.39 16.31
C ARG A 107 17.15 11.73 15.58
N GLU A 108 16.26 11.99 14.62
CA GLU A 108 16.23 13.27 13.90
C GLU A 108 15.95 14.45 14.85
N ALA A 109 15.13 14.25 15.88
CA ALA A 109 14.87 15.25 16.91
C ALA A 109 16.15 15.68 17.64
N ALA A 110 17.12 14.78 17.85
CA ALA A 110 18.40 15.13 18.46
C ALA A 110 19.31 15.94 17.53
N ARG A 111 19.09 15.87 16.22
CA ARG A 111 19.80 16.67 15.21
C ARG A 111 19.15 18.02 14.96
N GLY A 112 17.96 18.26 15.52
CA GLY A 112 17.20 19.51 15.35
C GLY A 112 16.61 19.72 13.95
N LYS A 113 16.70 18.74 13.05
CA LYS A 113 16.11 18.79 11.71
C LYS A 113 15.77 17.39 11.18
N GLN A 114 14.71 17.32 10.39
CA GLN A 114 14.34 16.13 9.65
C GLN A 114 15.18 16.00 8.37
N SER A 115 15.40 14.77 7.94
CA SER A 115 16.01 14.48 6.65
C SER A 115 15.08 14.83 5.48
N GLY A 116 15.64 15.02 4.28
CA GLY A 116 14.83 15.22 3.07
C GLY A 116 13.92 14.02 2.78
N ARG A 117 14.41 12.80 3.02
CA ARG A 117 13.63 11.56 2.90
C ARG A 117 12.40 11.56 3.83
N THR A 118 12.58 11.90 5.09
CA THR A 118 11.47 11.99 6.07
C THR A 118 10.41 12.98 5.61
N GLN A 119 10.83 14.19 5.20
CA GLN A 119 9.92 15.22 4.71
C GLN A 119 9.19 14.80 3.42
N GLU A 120 9.88 14.14 2.51
CA GLU A 120 9.28 13.62 1.26
C GLU A 120 8.19 12.59 1.58
N ILE A 121 8.48 11.61 2.47
CA ILE A 121 7.53 10.56 2.85
C ILE A 121 6.32 11.15 3.58
N GLN A 122 6.50 12.10 4.49
CA GLN A 122 5.40 12.81 5.15
C GLN A 122 4.45 13.46 4.14
N ARG A 123 5.02 14.13 3.14
CA ARG A 123 4.24 14.78 2.08
C ARG A 123 3.50 13.77 1.21
N LEU A 124 4.13 12.65 0.90
CA LEU A 124 3.54 11.55 0.14
C LEU A 124 2.34 10.95 0.89
N ILE A 125 2.49 10.59 2.17
CA ILE A 125 1.40 10.04 2.99
C ILE A 125 0.24 11.04 3.04
N GLY A 126 0.52 12.29 3.44
CA GLY A 126 -0.51 13.33 3.54
C GLY A 126 -1.26 13.57 2.22
N ARG A 127 -0.55 13.60 1.09
CA ARG A 127 -1.15 13.76 -0.24
C ARG A 127 -2.02 12.56 -0.62
N SER A 128 -1.55 11.35 -0.34
CA SER A 128 -2.29 10.11 -0.62
C SER A 128 -3.63 10.08 0.12
N LEU A 129 -3.63 10.45 1.39
CA LEU A 129 -4.87 10.50 2.18
C LEU A 129 -5.80 11.63 1.75
N ARG A 130 -5.26 12.80 1.37
CA ARG A 130 -6.09 13.91 0.87
C ARG A 130 -6.74 13.64 -0.49
N ALA A 131 -6.20 12.72 -1.26
CA ALA A 131 -6.79 12.34 -2.55
C ALA A 131 -8.14 11.60 -2.42
N ILE A 132 -8.41 11.02 -1.23
CA ILE A 132 -9.58 10.15 -1.02
C ILE A 132 -10.51 10.64 0.11
N ILE A 133 -10.37 11.88 0.55
CA ILE A 133 -11.21 12.45 1.61
C ILE A 133 -11.88 13.75 1.16
N ASP A 134 -13.17 13.89 1.43
CA ASP A 134 -13.89 15.15 1.30
C ASP A 134 -13.57 16.06 2.50
N LEU A 135 -12.69 17.01 2.27
CA LEU A 135 -12.28 17.98 3.30
C LEU A 135 -13.43 18.92 3.73
N LYS A 136 -14.48 19.10 2.92
CA LYS A 136 -15.67 19.87 3.32
C LYS A 136 -16.54 19.06 4.26
N ALA A 137 -16.77 17.77 3.97
CA ALA A 137 -17.50 16.87 4.83
C ALA A 137 -16.81 16.68 6.19
N LEU A 138 -15.46 16.74 6.25
CA LEU A 138 -14.69 16.75 7.48
C LEU A 138 -14.95 18.00 8.34
N GLY A 139 -15.27 19.16 7.71
CA GLY A 139 -15.42 20.45 8.39
C GLY A 139 -14.09 21.02 8.89
N GLU A 140 -14.11 22.16 9.59
CA GLU A 140 -12.89 22.85 10.06
C GLU A 140 -12.20 22.09 11.22
N ARG A 141 -11.72 20.87 10.94
CA ARG A 141 -10.90 20.03 11.80
C ARG A 141 -9.64 19.60 11.08
N GLN A 142 -8.61 19.29 11.85
CA GLN A 142 -7.40 18.67 11.31
C GLN A 142 -7.25 17.27 11.87
N ILE A 143 -6.93 16.30 11.00
CA ILE A 143 -6.49 14.97 11.42
C ILE A 143 -5.00 14.89 11.15
N LYS A 144 -4.24 14.63 12.22
CA LYS A 144 -2.79 14.41 12.18
C LYS A 144 -2.53 12.92 12.21
N ILE A 145 -1.83 12.42 11.22
CA ILE A 145 -1.42 11.03 11.12
C ILE A 145 0.05 10.95 11.51
N ASP A 146 0.36 10.06 12.45
CA ASP A 146 1.73 9.74 12.82
C ASP A 146 2.04 8.32 12.37
N CYS A 147 3.16 8.14 11.65
CA CYS A 147 3.63 6.86 11.16
C CYS A 147 5.03 6.60 11.72
N ASP A 148 5.12 5.74 12.74
CA ASP A 148 6.37 5.36 13.38
C ASP A 148 6.82 3.97 12.94
N VAL A 149 7.92 3.90 12.19
CA VAL A 149 8.49 2.63 11.77
C VAL A 149 9.21 1.98 12.96
N ILE A 150 8.67 0.87 13.42
CA ILE A 150 9.22 0.07 14.52
C ILE A 150 10.33 -0.85 14.02
N GLN A 151 10.10 -1.46 12.86
CA GLN A 151 11.03 -2.36 12.19
C GLN A 151 10.93 -2.15 10.67
N ALA A 152 12.08 -2.10 10.00
CA ALA A 152 12.19 -1.83 8.56
C ALA A 152 12.85 -2.98 7.81
N ASP A 153 12.15 -3.47 6.80
CA ASP A 153 12.62 -4.49 5.87
C ASP A 153 12.04 -4.23 4.45
N GLY A 154 12.37 -3.06 3.88
CA GLY A 154 11.80 -2.58 2.62
C GLY A 154 10.34 -2.10 2.76
N GLY A 155 9.89 -1.21 1.87
CA GLY A 155 8.50 -0.79 1.76
C GLY A 155 7.94 -0.01 2.96
N THR A 156 8.75 0.71 3.75
CA THR A 156 8.26 1.43 4.94
C THR A 156 7.27 2.54 4.59
N ARG A 157 7.49 3.27 3.49
CA ARG A 157 6.57 4.33 3.02
C ARG A 157 5.24 3.76 2.54
N THR A 158 5.25 2.63 1.86
CA THR A 158 4.04 1.97 1.34
C THR A 158 3.21 1.35 2.47
N ALA A 159 3.86 0.70 3.43
CA ALA A 159 3.21 0.22 4.65
C ALA A 159 2.59 1.39 5.45
N SER A 160 3.31 2.53 5.57
CA SER A 160 2.80 3.72 6.25
C SER A 160 1.53 4.27 5.59
N ILE A 161 1.48 4.40 4.26
CA ILE A 161 0.28 4.87 3.55
C ILE A 161 -0.90 3.91 3.78
N THR A 162 -0.64 2.60 3.66
CA THR A 162 -1.67 1.56 3.81
C THR A 162 -2.24 1.52 5.22
N GLY A 163 -1.38 1.59 6.25
CA GLY A 163 -1.79 1.65 7.66
C GLY A 163 -2.43 3.00 8.03
N ALA A 164 -1.91 4.11 7.50
CA ALA A 164 -2.45 5.45 7.74
C ALA A 164 -3.91 5.58 7.29
N TRP A 165 -4.30 4.91 6.18
CA TRP A 165 -5.70 4.87 5.77
C TRP A 165 -6.60 4.19 6.82
N VAL A 166 -6.15 3.09 7.43
CA VAL A 166 -6.90 2.40 8.49
C VAL A 166 -7.04 3.30 9.71
N ALA A 167 -5.96 3.93 10.18
CA ALA A 167 -6.01 4.87 11.30
C ALA A 167 -6.95 6.05 11.00
N LEU A 168 -6.87 6.64 9.80
CA LEU A 168 -7.76 7.72 9.36
C LEU A 168 -9.22 7.28 9.33
N SER A 169 -9.52 6.08 8.80
CA SER A 169 -10.88 5.54 8.73
C SER A 169 -11.50 5.39 10.11
N LEU A 170 -10.76 4.82 11.06
CA LEU A 170 -11.20 4.66 12.45
C LEU A 170 -11.41 6.01 13.16
N ALA A 171 -10.58 7.01 12.89
CA ALA A 171 -10.77 8.37 13.41
C ALA A 171 -12.03 9.05 12.83
N CYS A 172 -12.28 8.88 11.53
CA CYS A 172 -13.51 9.38 10.90
C CYS A 172 -14.75 8.67 11.44
N GLU A 173 -14.67 7.37 11.72
CA GLU A 173 -15.76 6.63 12.36
C GLU A 173 -16.02 7.16 13.77
N THR A 174 -14.99 7.47 14.56
CA THR A 174 -15.13 8.11 15.87
C THR A 174 -15.86 9.44 15.78
N LEU A 175 -15.52 10.32 14.81
CA LEU A 175 -16.22 11.57 14.56
C LEU A 175 -17.71 11.35 14.18
N LEU A 176 -17.99 10.33 13.37
CA LEU A 176 -19.36 10.00 12.97
C LEU A 176 -20.19 9.50 14.13
N LEU A 177 -19.63 8.60 14.96
CA LEU A 177 -20.30 8.06 16.15
C LEU A 177 -20.58 9.13 17.22
N ASN A 178 -19.69 10.11 17.37
CA ASN A 178 -19.88 11.25 18.27
C ASN A 178 -20.91 12.27 17.73
N GLY A 179 -21.29 12.19 16.44
CA GLY A 179 -22.15 13.17 15.78
C GLY A 179 -21.42 14.45 15.34
N ASP A 180 -20.09 14.46 15.37
CA ASP A 180 -19.26 15.59 14.97
C ASP A 180 -19.26 15.83 13.46
N ILE A 181 -19.47 14.79 12.68
CA ILE A 181 -19.71 14.81 11.24
C ILE A 181 -20.99 14.05 10.89
N LYS A 182 -21.60 14.41 9.75
CA LYS A 182 -22.90 13.82 9.35
C LYS A 182 -22.74 12.60 8.44
N THR A 183 -21.66 12.52 7.70
CA THR A 183 -21.40 11.46 6.72
C THR A 183 -19.94 11.09 6.77
N MET A 184 -19.62 9.84 6.42
CA MET A 184 -18.23 9.40 6.26
C MET A 184 -17.53 10.26 5.19
N PRO A 185 -16.45 10.95 5.51
CA PRO A 185 -15.79 11.83 4.56
C PRO A 185 -14.86 11.11 3.59
N LEU A 186 -14.56 9.83 3.82
CA LEU A 186 -13.73 9.03 2.93
C LEU A 186 -14.53 8.58 1.70
N SER A 187 -14.03 8.91 0.52
CA SER A 187 -14.65 8.56 -0.77
C SER A 187 -14.12 7.25 -1.35
N ASP A 188 -12.96 6.78 -0.90
CA ASP A 188 -12.30 5.59 -1.44
C ASP A 188 -11.32 5.00 -0.40
N GLN A 189 -10.78 3.80 -0.70
CA GLN A 189 -9.60 3.29 -0.04
C GLN A 189 -8.34 3.75 -0.80
N VAL A 190 -7.24 3.88 -0.10
CA VAL A 190 -5.91 4.06 -0.70
C VAL A 190 -4.93 3.08 -0.06
N ALA A 191 -4.15 2.42 -0.88
CA ALA A 191 -3.06 1.57 -0.46
C ALA A 191 -1.83 1.82 -1.33
N ALA A 192 -0.67 1.44 -0.83
CA ALA A 192 0.57 1.57 -1.56
C ALA A 192 1.41 0.30 -1.47
N ILE A 193 2.14 0.03 -2.53
CA ILE A 193 3.00 -1.15 -2.65
C ILE A 193 4.25 -0.81 -3.44
N SER A 194 5.38 -1.45 -3.13
CA SER A 194 6.59 -1.41 -3.93
C SER A 194 6.58 -2.50 -4.99
N CYS A 195 7.12 -2.18 -6.15
CA CYS A 195 7.46 -3.15 -7.20
C CYS A 195 8.86 -2.80 -7.72
N GLY A 196 9.53 -3.75 -8.33
CA GLY A 196 10.82 -3.49 -8.93
C GLY A 196 11.20 -4.50 -9.99
N ILE A 197 12.33 -4.24 -10.65
CA ILE A 197 12.96 -5.18 -11.58
C ILE A 197 14.15 -5.81 -10.87
N VAL A 198 14.04 -7.07 -10.54
CA VAL A 198 15.07 -7.86 -9.87
C VAL A 198 15.52 -8.97 -10.82
N ASN A 199 16.81 -8.99 -11.19
CA ASN A 199 17.35 -9.93 -12.18
C ASN A 199 16.55 -9.97 -13.51
N GLY A 200 16.13 -8.79 -13.99
CA GLY A 200 15.36 -8.65 -15.23
C GLY A 200 13.86 -9.05 -15.12
N GLN A 201 13.37 -9.32 -13.91
CA GLN A 201 11.99 -9.75 -13.68
C GLN A 201 11.22 -8.74 -12.84
N PRO A 202 10.00 -8.35 -13.26
CA PRO A 202 9.11 -7.56 -12.41
C PRO A 202 8.70 -8.36 -11.18
N VAL A 203 8.86 -7.79 -9.99
CA VAL A 203 8.47 -8.41 -8.72
C VAL A 203 7.65 -7.46 -7.86
N LEU A 204 6.73 -8.03 -7.11
CA LEU A 204 5.82 -7.34 -6.20
C LEU A 204 6.40 -7.33 -4.78
N ASP A 205 6.18 -6.22 -4.06
CA ASP A 205 6.44 -6.11 -2.62
C ASP A 205 7.91 -6.45 -2.25
N LEU A 206 8.81 -5.55 -2.65
CA LEU A 206 10.24 -5.69 -2.39
C LEU A 206 10.53 -5.70 -0.88
N ASP A 207 11.28 -6.70 -0.41
CA ASP A 207 11.96 -6.63 0.88
C ASP A 207 13.29 -5.88 0.75
N TYR A 208 13.99 -5.64 1.87
CA TYR A 208 15.23 -4.86 1.86
C TYR A 208 16.34 -5.49 1.00
N SER A 209 16.42 -6.81 0.98
CA SER A 209 17.46 -7.51 0.20
C SER A 209 17.25 -7.34 -1.31
N GLU A 210 15.99 -7.30 -1.73
CA GLU A 210 15.60 -7.08 -3.12
C GLU A 210 15.70 -5.60 -3.50
N ASP A 211 15.16 -4.70 -2.66
CA ASP A 211 15.19 -3.24 -2.84
C ASP A 211 16.62 -2.72 -3.02
N SER A 212 17.55 -3.23 -2.21
CA SER A 212 18.97 -2.82 -2.26
C SER A 212 19.75 -3.28 -3.49
N THR A 213 19.22 -4.21 -4.27
CA THR A 213 19.86 -4.81 -5.44
C THR A 213 19.00 -4.72 -6.71
N ALA A 214 17.82 -4.14 -6.62
CA ALA A 214 16.93 -3.98 -7.76
C ALA A 214 17.54 -3.00 -8.77
N GLY A 215 17.49 -3.34 -10.05
CA GLY A 215 17.86 -2.42 -11.14
C GLY A 215 16.86 -1.27 -11.29
N THR A 216 15.64 -1.48 -10.82
CA THR A 216 14.57 -0.47 -10.75
C THR A 216 13.75 -0.72 -9.50
N ASP A 217 13.47 0.33 -8.72
CA ASP A 217 12.47 0.34 -7.66
C ASP A 217 11.35 1.33 -7.96
N ALA A 218 10.12 0.96 -7.68
CA ALA A 218 8.97 1.82 -7.87
C ALA A 218 7.95 1.65 -6.74
N ASN A 219 7.33 2.76 -6.33
CA ASN A 219 6.26 2.79 -5.36
C ASN A 219 4.98 3.27 -6.02
N PHE A 220 3.93 2.49 -5.91
CA PHE A 220 2.61 2.77 -6.48
C PHE A 220 1.63 3.08 -5.38
N VAL A 221 0.92 4.19 -5.49
CA VAL A 221 -0.18 4.57 -4.60
C VAL A 221 -1.47 4.54 -5.40
N LEU A 222 -2.34 3.59 -5.08
CA LEU A 222 -3.54 3.30 -5.87
C LEU A 222 -4.79 3.37 -4.99
N THR A 223 -5.96 3.62 -5.62
CA THR A 223 -7.27 3.58 -4.96
C THR A 223 -8.05 2.33 -5.34
N SER A 224 -9.02 1.94 -4.51
CA SER A 224 -9.87 0.76 -4.78
C SER A 224 -10.78 0.96 -6.00
N SER A 225 -11.06 2.20 -6.38
CA SER A 225 -11.76 2.54 -7.64
C SER A 225 -10.85 2.55 -8.88
N ASN A 226 -9.66 1.93 -8.82
CA ASN A 226 -8.67 1.87 -9.89
C ASN A 226 -7.97 3.21 -10.22
N GLY A 227 -8.09 4.22 -9.38
CA GLY A 227 -7.34 5.48 -9.52
C GLY A 227 -5.85 5.31 -9.23
N ILE A 228 -5.05 6.18 -9.83
CA ILE A 228 -3.62 6.33 -9.52
C ILE A 228 -3.45 7.64 -8.78
N VAL A 229 -2.96 7.58 -7.55
CA VAL A 229 -2.68 8.79 -6.75
C VAL A 229 -1.29 9.29 -7.02
N GLU A 230 -0.31 8.38 -7.00
CA GLU A 230 1.09 8.72 -7.25
C GLU A 230 1.87 7.48 -7.69
N ILE A 231 2.87 7.69 -8.52
CA ILE A 231 3.87 6.69 -8.87
C ILE A 231 5.24 7.35 -8.73
N GLN A 232 6.12 6.70 -7.99
CA GLN A 232 7.53 7.08 -7.87
C GLN A 232 8.34 5.89 -8.36
N GLY A 233 9.21 6.08 -9.32
CA GLY A 233 10.07 5.02 -9.86
C GLY A 233 11.44 5.56 -10.19
N THR A 234 12.47 4.79 -9.86
CA THR A 234 13.88 5.12 -10.09
C THR A 234 14.54 3.95 -10.77
N ALA A 235 15.30 4.22 -11.82
CA ALA A 235 16.23 3.28 -12.42
C ALA A 235 17.61 3.54 -11.83
N GLU A 236 18.24 2.52 -11.25
CA GLU A 236 19.55 2.67 -10.58
C GLU A 236 20.70 2.66 -11.59
N GLU A 237 20.67 1.81 -12.61
CA GLU A 237 21.76 1.67 -13.58
C GLU A 237 21.31 1.92 -15.02
N THR A 238 20.23 1.27 -15.46
CA THR A 238 19.72 1.37 -16.82
C THR A 238 18.24 1.74 -16.81
N PRO A 239 17.78 2.64 -17.71
CA PRO A 239 16.36 2.96 -17.82
C PRO A 239 15.51 1.71 -18.03
N PHE A 240 14.38 1.60 -17.34
CA PHE A 240 13.40 0.56 -17.57
C PHE A 240 12.46 0.93 -18.73
N SER A 241 11.94 -0.09 -19.40
CA SER A 241 11.07 0.08 -20.55
C SER A 241 9.61 0.36 -20.16
N GLU A 242 8.79 0.76 -21.15
CA GLU A 242 7.35 0.91 -20.96
C GLU A 242 6.67 -0.42 -20.62
N GLU A 243 7.12 -1.52 -21.23
CA GLU A 243 6.62 -2.87 -20.97
C GLU A 243 6.87 -3.29 -19.52
N GLU A 244 8.07 -3.03 -18.99
CA GLU A 244 8.43 -3.28 -17.59
C GLU A 244 7.60 -2.41 -16.65
N PHE A 245 7.39 -1.13 -16.98
CA PHE A 245 6.50 -0.26 -16.22
C PHE A 245 5.07 -0.80 -16.15
N ILE A 246 4.50 -1.21 -17.30
CA ILE A 246 3.15 -1.78 -17.35
C ILE A 246 3.07 -3.08 -16.55
N ALA A 247 4.12 -3.92 -16.60
CA ALA A 247 4.17 -5.15 -15.81
C ALA A 247 4.18 -4.86 -14.30
N MET A 248 5.02 -3.92 -13.84
CA MET A 248 5.02 -3.46 -12.45
C MET A 248 3.69 -2.87 -12.02
N LEU A 249 3.04 -2.06 -12.85
CA LEU A 249 1.72 -1.48 -12.55
C LEU A 249 0.64 -2.56 -12.39
N ARG A 250 0.66 -3.63 -13.20
CA ARG A 250 -0.26 -4.76 -13.07
C ARG A 250 -0.04 -5.51 -11.76
N LEU A 251 1.20 -5.77 -11.40
CA LEU A 251 1.55 -6.37 -10.11
C LEU A 251 1.09 -5.48 -8.95
N ALA A 252 1.34 -4.17 -9.02
CA ALA A 252 0.93 -3.22 -8.01
C ALA A 252 -0.61 -3.19 -7.81
N ARG A 253 -1.40 -3.29 -8.89
CA ARG A 253 -2.86 -3.38 -8.79
C ARG A 253 -3.28 -4.63 -8.02
N SER A 254 -2.78 -5.80 -8.40
CA SER A 254 -3.08 -7.06 -7.71
C SER A 254 -2.66 -7.00 -6.23
N GLY A 255 -1.48 -6.45 -5.94
CA GLY A 255 -1.01 -6.26 -4.56
C GLY A 255 -1.90 -5.33 -3.76
N CYS A 256 -2.30 -4.18 -4.32
CA CYS A 256 -3.20 -3.24 -3.66
C CYS A 256 -4.60 -3.82 -3.43
N GLU A 257 -5.16 -4.64 -4.34
CA GLU A 257 -6.43 -5.33 -4.14
C GLU A 257 -6.40 -6.22 -2.89
N ALA A 258 -5.31 -6.96 -2.68
CA ALA A 258 -5.14 -7.74 -1.46
C ALA A 258 -5.02 -6.84 -0.22
N LEU A 259 -4.28 -5.72 -0.29
CA LEU A 259 -4.16 -4.76 0.81
C LEU A 259 -5.51 -4.13 1.17
N PHE A 260 -6.36 -3.78 0.19
CA PHE A 260 -7.72 -3.27 0.44
C PHE A 260 -8.57 -4.28 1.23
N ALA A 261 -8.46 -5.58 0.90
CA ALA A 261 -9.17 -6.61 1.65
C ALA A 261 -8.69 -6.69 3.12
N HIS A 262 -7.38 -6.53 3.38
CA HIS A 262 -6.84 -6.47 4.75
C HIS A 262 -7.28 -5.22 5.50
N GLN A 263 -7.35 -4.06 4.85
CA GLN A 263 -7.86 -2.82 5.42
C GLN A 263 -9.33 -2.97 5.86
N VAL A 264 -10.19 -3.53 4.98
CA VAL A 264 -11.61 -3.78 5.29
C VAL A 264 -11.75 -4.70 6.51
N LYS A 265 -10.97 -5.78 6.58
CA LYS A 265 -10.99 -6.66 7.76
C LYS A 265 -10.62 -5.90 9.04
N ALA A 266 -9.59 -5.05 8.97
CA ALA A 266 -9.09 -4.33 10.14
C ALA A 266 -10.12 -3.31 10.69
N ILE A 267 -10.78 -2.53 9.84
CA ILE A 267 -11.75 -1.53 10.30
C ILE A 267 -13.03 -2.14 10.87
N HIS A 268 -13.33 -3.41 10.59
CA HIS A 268 -14.49 -4.11 11.14
C HIS A 268 -14.21 -4.83 12.46
N VAL A 269 -12.99 -4.79 12.98
CA VAL A 269 -12.65 -5.33 14.31
C VAL A 269 -13.16 -4.38 15.39
N PRO A 270 -14.07 -4.82 16.28
CA PRO A 270 -14.60 -3.95 17.31
C PRO A 270 -13.50 -3.47 18.27
N ARG A 271 -13.60 -2.21 18.70
CA ARG A 271 -12.73 -1.70 19.77
C ARG A 271 -13.11 -2.40 21.08
N THR A 272 -12.26 -3.28 21.58
CA THR A 272 -12.41 -3.84 22.92
C THR A 272 -12.05 -2.76 23.94
N ARG A 273 -12.98 -2.48 24.88
CA ARG A 273 -12.80 -1.50 25.96
C ARG A 273 -11.81 -2.00 27.00
#